data_9bcc1627b3345c8ae756769c4b579465
#
_entry.id   9bcc1627b3345c8ae756769c4b579465
#
_cell.length_a   1.000
_cell.length_b   1.000
_cell.length_c   1.000
_cell.angle_alpha   90.00
_cell.angle_beta   90.00
_cell.angle_gamma   90.00
#
_symmetry.space_group_name_H-M   'P 1'
#
loop_
_entity.id
_entity.type
_entity.pdbx_description
1 polymer ?
#
loop_
_entity_poly.entity_id
_entity_poly.type
_entity_poly.pdbx_seq_one_letter_code
_entity_poly.pdbx_strand_id
1 'polypeptide(L)'
;MFENKSFWRGVEYDFTDALAKRIEAETPYKIVSDRDRADSVISGQIVSVNQSVLSIEREMGTALEKEVELRAVVSWKDLINGKLLIESRSVSASGSYSALQDESFTYASRVAANNLASRVVELMEAKW
;
A
#
# COMPACT_ATOMS: atom_id res chain seq x y z
N MET A 1 -8.36 3.55 9.06
CA MET A 1 -8.32 3.13 7.65
C MET A 1 -7.73 4.23 6.78
N PHE A 2 -6.99 3.86 5.76
CA PHE A 2 -6.44 4.85 4.82
C PHE A 2 -7.52 5.38 3.88
N GLU A 3 -7.42 6.65 3.53
CA GLU A 3 -8.29 7.26 2.54
C GLU A 3 -7.82 6.91 1.13
N ASN A 4 -8.72 6.97 0.17
CA ASN A 4 -8.42 6.71 -1.23
C ASN A 4 -8.87 7.89 -2.09
N LYS A 5 -7.90 8.61 -2.66
CA LYS A 5 -8.15 9.74 -3.55
C LYS A 5 -8.16 9.34 -5.03
N SER A 6 -7.94 8.06 -5.32
CA SER A 6 -7.95 7.54 -6.70
C SER A 6 -9.36 7.16 -7.14
N PHE A 7 -9.47 6.82 -8.45
CA PHE A 7 -10.74 6.32 -8.99
C PHE A 7 -10.97 4.83 -8.71
N TRP A 8 -9.94 4.10 -8.24
CA TRP A 8 -10.03 2.66 -8.01
C TRP A 8 -10.42 2.39 -6.56
N ARG A 9 -11.71 2.10 -6.35
CA ARG A 9 -12.25 1.83 -5.02
C ARG A 9 -11.89 0.42 -4.55
N GLY A 10 -11.67 0.28 -3.26
CA GLY A 10 -11.38 -1.01 -2.62
C GLY A 10 -9.90 -1.25 -2.34
N VAL A 11 -9.01 -0.54 -3.03
CA VAL A 11 -7.56 -0.67 -2.83
C VAL A 11 -7.17 -0.27 -1.42
N GLU A 12 -7.84 0.74 -0.84
CA GLU A 12 -7.62 1.17 0.53
C GLU A 12 -7.86 0.07 1.56
N TYR A 13 -8.82 -0.80 1.30
CA TYR A 13 -9.10 -1.95 2.18
C TYR A 13 -7.98 -2.98 2.08
N ASP A 14 -7.54 -3.31 0.87
CA ASP A 14 -6.45 -4.26 0.66
C ASP A 14 -5.16 -3.76 1.32
N PHE A 15 -4.85 -2.48 1.15
CA PHE A 15 -3.66 -1.89 1.74
C PHE A 15 -3.73 -1.83 3.25
N THR A 16 -4.86 -1.37 3.81
CA THR A 16 -5.05 -1.28 5.27
C THR A 16 -4.92 -2.66 5.91
N ASP A 17 -5.55 -3.67 5.32
CA ASP A 17 -5.50 -5.03 5.84
C ASP A 17 -4.08 -5.61 5.76
N ALA A 18 -3.41 -5.44 4.62
CA ALA A 18 -2.05 -5.92 4.44
C ALA A 18 -1.08 -5.24 5.41
N LEU A 19 -1.22 -3.93 5.62
CA LEU A 19 -0.37 -3.19 6.54
C LEU A 19 -0.58 -3.64 7.98
N ALA A 20 -1.83 -3.82 8.40
CA ALA A 20 -2.14 -4.28 9.75
C ALA A 20 -1.52 -5.65 10.02
N LYS A 21 -1.66 -6.58 9.09
CA LYS A 21 -1.09 -7.93 9.22
C LYS A 21 0.44 -7.91 9.29
N ARG A 22 1.09 -7.09 8.48
CA ARG A 22 2.55 -6.98 8.50
C ARG A 22 3.07 -6.34 9.76
N ILE A 23 2.40 -5.31 10.25
CA ILE A 23 2.80 -4.66 11.50
C ILE A 23 2.78 -5.66 12.65
N GLU A 24 1.71 -6.45 12.76
CA GLU A 24 1.62 -7.46 13.83
C GLU A 24 2.60 -8.61 13.65
N ALA A 25 2.90 -9.01 12.41
CA ALA A 25 3.80 -10.13 12.13
C ALA A 25 5.28 -9.76 12.24
N GLU A 26 5.65 -8.55 11.82
CA GLU A 26 7.06 -8.16 11.66
C GLU A 26 7.55 -7.16 12.72
N THR A 27 6.66 -6.63 13.56
CA THR A 27 7.00 -5.64 14.56
C THR A 27 6.44 -6.05 15.93
N PRO A 28 6.93 -5.46 17.05
CA PRO A 28 6.35 -5.69 18.36
C PRO A 28 5.05 -4.94 18.60
N TYR A 29 4.61 -4.13 17.63
CA TYR A 29 3.38 -3.35 17.77
C TYR A 29 2.15 -4.20 17.52
N LYS A 30 1.06 -3.85 18.20
CA LYS A 30 -0.24 -4.47 18.01
C LYS A 30 -1.23 -3.44 17.47
N ILE A 31 -2.08 -3.89 16.58
CA ILE A 31 -3.13 -3.05 16.03
C ILE A 31 -4.30 -3.00 17.01
N VAL A 32 -4.74 -1.79 17.34
CA VAL A 32 -5.93 -1.57 18.14
C VAL A 32 -6.91 -0.71 17.36
N SER A 33 -8.21 -0.95 17.53
CA SER A 33 -9.23 -0.20 16.81
C SER A 33 -9.63 1.10 17.51
N ASP A 34 -9.32 1.23 18.80
CA ASP A 34 -9.65 2.41 19.59
C ASP A 34 -8.43 3.32 19.70
N ARG A 35 -8.53 4.52 19.12
CA ARG A 35 -7.44 5.50 19.13
C ARG A 35 -7.03 5.91 20.55
N ASP A 36 -7.98 5.93 21.48
CA ASP A 36 -7.72 6.33 22.87
C ASP A 36 -6.84 5.33 23.59
N ARG A 37 -6.76 4.09 23.11
CA ARG A 37 -5.91 3.04 23.66
C ARG A 37 -4.58 2.92 22.92
N ALA A 38 -4.42 3.61 21.82
CA ALA A 38 -3.22 3.50 20.98
C ALA A 38 -2.11 4.39 21.53
N ASP A 39 -0.87 3.90 21.49
CA ASP A 39 0.32 4.68 21.82
C ASP A 39 0.79 5.50 20.63
N SER A 40 0.44 5.09 19.44
CA SER A 40 0.77 5.79 18.21
C SER A 40 -0.31 5.54 17.14
N VAL A 41 -0.32 6.38 16.12
CA VAL A 41 -1.25 6.22 15.02
C VAL A 41 -0.51 6.37 13.69
N ILE A 42 -0.77 5.42 12.79
CA ILE A 42 -0.33 5.54 11.41
C ILE A 42 -1.54 5.88 10.55
N SER A 43 -1.38 6.89 9.71
CA SER A 43 -2.46 7.38 8.87
C SER A 43 -1.92 7.78 7.51
N GLY A 44 -2.82 8.05 6.58
CA GLY A 44 -2.44 8.50 5.26
C GLY A 44 -3.53 8.27 4.25
N GLN A 45 -3.13 8.40 3.00
CA GLN A 45 -4.07 8.27 1.89
C GLN A 45 -3.38 7.68 0.68
N ILE A 46 -4.15 6.91 -0.11
CA ILE A 46 -3.71 6.47 -1.42
C ILE A 46 -4.00 7.61 -2.38
N VAL A 47 -2.94 8.15 -2.99
CA VAL A 47 -3.06 9.33 -3.83
C VAL A 47 -3.18 9.00 -5.31
N SER A 48 -2.69 7.84 -5.74
CA SER A 48 -2.83 7.42 -7.12
C SER A 48 -2.76 5.92 -7.28
N VAL A 49 -3.47 5.42 -8.29
CA VAL A 49 -3.40 4.05 -8.78
C VAL A 49 -3.23 4.17 -10.29
N ASN A 50 -2.09 3.74 -10.79
CA ASN A 50 -1.77 3.83 -12.21
C ASN A 50 -1.57 2.44 -12.80
N GLN A 51 -2.05 2.26 -14.02
CA GLN A 51 -1.86 1.04 -14.77
C GLN A 51 -1.04 1.33 -16.01
N SER A 52 -0.04 0.49 -16.28
CA SER A 52 0.80 0.63 -17.46
C SER A 52 1.00 -0.72 -18.14
N VAL A 53 1.37 -0.68 -19.42
CA VAL A 53 1.63 -1.87 -20.21
C VAL A 53 3.14 -2.11 -20.22
N LEU A 54 3.55 -3.33 -19.81
CA LEU A 54 4.96 -3.71 -19.78
C LEU A 54 5.40 -4.38 -21.07
N SER A 55 4.51 -5.15 -21.71
CA SER A 55 4.81 -5.80 -22.98
C SER A 55 3.57 -5.90 -23.85
N ILE A 56 3.78 -5.91 -25.17
CA ILE A 56 2.72 -5.97 -26.18
C ILE A 56 3.06 -7.07 -27.16
N GLU A 57 2.05 -7.84 -27.60
CA GLU A 57 2.20 -8.78 -28.68
C GLU A 57 2.35 -8.01 -29.99
N ARG A 58 3.39 -8.34 -30.76
CA ARG A 58 3.74 -7.58 -31.97
C ARG A 58 2.72 -7.68 -33.10
N GLU A 59 2.09 -8.83 -33.28
CA GLU A 59 1.17 -9.06 -34.40
C GLU A 59 -0.19 -8.43 -34.19
N MET A 60 -0.72 -8.48 -32.97
CA MET A 60 -2.07 -8.04 -32.67
C MET A 60 -2.13 -6.76 -31.84
N GLY A 61 -1.00 -6.27 -31.33
CA GLY A 61 -0.97 -5.11 -30.46
C GLY A 61 -1.62 -5.33 -29.11
N THR A 62 -1.88 -6.58 -28.73
CA THR A 62 -2.52 -6.92 -27.46
C THR A 62 -1.52 -6.85 -26.32
N ALA A 63 -1.92 -6.22 -25.22
CA ALA A 63 -1.08 -6.16 -24.04
C ALA A 63 -0.93 -7.55 -23.43
N LEU A 64 0.31 -8.02 -23.25
CA LEU A 64 0.62 -9.32 -22.67
C LEU A 64 0.85 -9.22 -21.17
N GLU A 65 1.45 -8.14 -20.72
CA GLU A 65 1.78 -7.93 -19.32
C GLU A 65 1.50 -6.48 -18.94
N LYS A 66 0.84 -6.30 -17.81
CA LYS A 66 0.48 -4.98 -17.28
C LYS A 66 0.95 -4.84 -15.85
N GLU A 67 1.19 -3.60 -15.44
CA GLU A 67 1.62 -3.26 -14.10
C GLU A 67 0.64 -2.29 -13.47
N VAL A 68 0.38 -2.49 -12.17
CA VAL A 68 -0.39 -1.56 -11.35
C VAL A 68 0.56 -0.96 -10.32
N GLU A 69 0.64 0.38 -10.30
CA GLU A 69 1.43 1.11 -9.32
C GLU A 69 0.51 1.83 -8.35
N LEU A 70 0.77 1.65 -7.06
CA LEU A 70 0.08 2.37 -5.99
C LEU A 70 1.03 3.38 -5.38
N ARG A 71 0.53 4.59 -5.15
CA ARG A 71 1.27 5.63 -4.45
C ARG A 71 0.43 6.11 -3.27
N ALA A 72 1.08 6.20 -2.12
CA ALA A 72 0.43 6.66 -0.90
C ALA A 72 1.30 7.69 -0.18
N VAL A 73 0.66 8.52 0.62
CA VAL A 73 1.35 9.41 1.56
C VAL A 73 0.99 8.94 2.96
N VAL A 74 2.00 8.68 3.79
CA VAL A 74 1.80 8.13 5.12
C VAL A 74 2.44 9.03 6.18
N SER A 75 1.82 9.02 7.37
CA SER A 75 2.32 9.70 8.54
C SER A 75 2.20 8.77 9.75
N TRP A 76 3.16 8.83 10.65
CA TRP A 76 3.15 8.05 11.88
C TRP A 76 3.44 8.97 13.05
N LYS A 77 2.48 9.08 13.96
CA LYS A 77 2.55 10.00 15.10
C LYS A 77 2.55 9.24 16.41
N ASP A 78 3.47 9.59 17.28
CA ASP A 78 3.49 9.12 18.66
C ASP A 78 2.47 9.95 19.47
N LEU A 79 1.46 9.28 20.02
CA LEU A 79 0.39 9.96 20.77
C LEU A 79 0.77 10.29 22.20
N ILE A 80 1.84 9.66 22.72
CA ILE A 80 2.31 9.92 24.09
C ILE A 80 3.01 11.28 24.18
N ASN A 81 3.92 11.55 23.24
CA ASN A 81 4.69 12.82 23.24
C ASN A 81 4.30 13.78 22.11
N GLY A 82 3.37 13.39 21.25
CA GLY A 82 2.92 14.23 20.14
C GLY A 82 3.90 14.36 18.96
N LYS A 83 4.98 13.61 18.97
CA LYS A 83 6.03 13.69 17.96
C LYS A 83 5.66 12.93 16.70
N LEU A 84 5.92 13.53 15.53
CA LEU A 84 5.77 12.86 14.24
C LEU A 84 7.03 12.02 13.98
N LEU A 85 6.85 10.70 13.91
CA LEU A 85 7.94 9.76 13.62
C LEU A 85 8.16 9.64 12.11
N ILE A 86 7.08 9.69 11.33
CA ILE A 86 7.10 9.80 9.87
C ILE A 86 6.14 10.91 9.50
N GLU A 87 6.61 11.89 8.73
CA GLU A 87 5.80 13.05 8.35
C GLU A 87 5.54 13.05 6.85
N SER A 88 4.27 12.81 6.47
CA SER A 88 3.77 12.91 5.09
C SER A 88 4.74 12.33 4.05
N ARG A 89 5.19 11.10 4.28
CA ARG A 89 6.15 10.43 3.41
C ARG A 89 5.44 9.79 2.23
N SER A 90 5.93 10.09 1.02
CA SER A 90 5.42 9.45 -0.19
C SER A 90 6.07 8.08 -0.37
N VAL A 91 5.26 7.06 -0.58
CA VAL A 91 5.70 5.69 -0.79
C VAL A 91 4.98 5.13 -1.99
N SER A 92 5.68 4.35 -2.81
CA SER A 92 5.07 3.70 -3.96
C SER A 92 5.52 2.25 -4.06
N ALA A 93 4.67 1.42 -4.65
CA ALA A 93 4.98 0.03 -4.93
C ALA A 93 4.09 -0.46 -6.07
N SER A 94 4.49 -1.54 -6.71
CA SER A 94 3.79 -2.06 -7.87
C SER A 94 3.59 -3.56 -7.80
N GLY A 95 2.65 -4.04 -8.62
CA GLY A 95 2.45 -5.46 -8.88
C GLY A 95 2.10 -5.60 -10.35
N SER A 96 2.47 -6.71 -10.96
CA SER A 96 2.19 -6.97 -12.36
C SER A 96 1.24 -8.15 -12.54
N TYR A 97 0.60 -8.22 -13.70
CA TYR A 97 -0.22 -9.36 -14.05
C TYR A 97 -0.12 -9.66 -15.54
N SER A 98 -0.34 -10.93 -15.87
CA SER A 98 -0.29 -11.41 -17.25
C SER A 98 -1.68 -11.66 -17.77
N ALA A 99 -2.03 -11.05 -18.90
CA ALA A 99 -3.31 -11.29 -19.58
C ALA A 99 -3.39 -12.73 -20.11
N LEU A 100 -2.25 -13.36 -20.38
CA LEU A 100 -2.21 -14.73 -20.91
C LEU A 100 -2.47 -15.79 -19.84
N GLN A 101 -2.27 -15.46 -18.55
CA GLN A 101 -2.45 -16.41 -17.46
C GLN A 101 -3.76 -16.18 -16.70
N ASP A 102 -4.69 -15.46 -17.32
CA ASP A 102 -6.01 -15.16 -16.73
C ASP A 102 -5.89 -14.42 -15.38
N GLU A 103 -4.81 -13.70 -15.20
CA GLU A 103 -4.64 -12.82 -14.05
C GLU A 103 -5.39 -11.50 -14.28
N SER A 104 -5.67 -10.77 -13.21
CA SER A 104 -6.52 -9.58 -13.28
C SER A 104 -5.89 -8.38 -12.60
N PHE A 105 -6.48 -7.22 -12.87
CA PHE A 105 -6.15 -5.98 -12.16
C PHE A 105 -6.30 -6.17 -10.64
N THR A 106 -7.34 -6.86 -10.19
CA THR A 106 -7.57 -7.12 -8.76
C THR A 106 -6.41 -7.88 -8.15
N TYR A 107 -5.91 -8.90 -8.84
CA TYR A 107 -4.73 -9.65 -8.40
C TYR A 107 -3.50 -8.73 -8.30
N ALA A 108 -3.22 -7.96 -9.32
CA ALA A 108 -2.06 -7.07 -9.35
C ALA A 108 -2.16 -5.97 -8.30
N SER A 109 -3.35 -5.42 -8.06
CA SER A 109 -3.52 -4.39 -7.04
C SER A 109 -3.32 -4.93 -5.63
N ARG A 110 -3.69 -6.19 -5.37
CA ARG A 110 -3.41 -6.84 -4.09
C ARG A 110 -1.91 -7.06 -3.90
N VAL A 111 -1.21 -7.49 -4.93
CA VAL A 111 0.24 -7.64 -4.89
C VAL A 111 0.90 -6.29 -4.62
N ALA A 112 0.46 -5.24 -5.32
CA ALA A 112 0.97 -3.88 -5.13
C ALA A 112 0.68 -3.39 -3.70
N ALA A 113 -0.51 -3.66 -3.17
CA ALA A 113 -0.88 -3.27 -1.80
C ALA A 113 0.01 -3.97 -0.76
N ASN A 114 0.29 -5.26 -0.95
CA ASN A 114 1.20 -5.99 -0.08
C ASN A 114 2.62 -5.44 -0.15
N ASN A 115 3.10 -5.10 -1.34
CA ASN A 115 4.42 -4.52 -1.53
C ASN A 115 4.51 -3.13 -0.92
N LEU A 116 3.44 -2.35 -1.03
CA LEU A 116 3.36 -1.02 -0.43
C LEU A 116 3.40 -1.12 1.10
N ALA A 117 2.65 -2.06 1.68
CA ALA A 117 2.65 -2.32 3.11
C ALA A 117 4.04 -2.69 3.61
N SER A 118 4.77 -3.51 2.85
CA SER A 118 6.15 -3.87 3.16
C SER A 118 7.06 -2.65 3.22
N ARG A 119 6.92 -1.73 2.27
CA ARG A 119 7.73 -0.50 2.25
C ARG A 119 7.41 0.42 3.42
N VAL A 120 6.14 0.50 3.82
CA VAL A 120 5.75 1.29 4.99
C VAL A 120 6.35 0.71 6.26
N VAL A 121 6.31 -0.60 6.43
CA VAL A 121 6.92 -1.27 7.59
C VAL A 121 8.43 -1.04 7.64
N GLU A 122 9.10 -1.08 6.49
CA GLU A 122 10.53 -0.75 6.40
C GLU A 122 10.82 0.67 6.91
N LEU A 123 9.97 1.64 6.54
CA LEU A 123 10.11 3.02 7.03
C LEU A 123 9.91 3.10 8.55
N MET A 124 8.96 2.34 9.08
CA MET A 124 8.72 2.28 10.52
C MET A 124 9.94 1.70 11.25
N GLU A 125 10.50 0.62 10.72
CA GLU A 125 11.68 -0.02 11.30
C GLU A 125 12.89 0.91 11.32
N ALA A 126 13.04 1.77 10.35
CA ALA A 126 14.14 2.73 10.29
C ALA A 126 14.06 3.80 11.38
N LYS A 127 12.93 3.91 12.09
CA LYS A 127 12.72 4.89 13.17
C LYS A 127 12.85 4.32 14.57
N TRP A 128 13.17 3.05 14.71
CA TRP A 128 13.37 2.40 16.02
C TRP A 128 14.79 2.49 16.51
#